data_ea6e2d9edf51620bf587c78c4dddf0d1
#
_entry.id   ea6e2d9edf51620bf587c78c4dddf0d1
#
_cell.length_a   1.000
_cell.length_b   1.000
_cell.length_c   1.000
_cell.angle_alpha   90.00
_cell.angle_beta   90.00
_cell.angle_gamma   90.00
#
_symmetry.space_group_name_H-M   'P 1'
#
loop_
_entity.id
_entity.type
_entity.pdbx_description
1 polymer ?
#
loop_
_entity_poly.entity_id
_entity_poly.type
_entity_poly.pdbx_seq_one_letter_code
_entity_poly.pdbx_strand_id
1 'polypeptide(L)'
;MSLRLTMQKKSFPRILIAAPQSGSGKTYLTCGLLRLLSGNGRRLHAFKCGPDFIDPLFHKQVLGIPSGNLDSFFTGEEQTLALFAKEAEGYDLSVMEGVMGYYDGLGGRLLTASSYDLARITKTPVILVINARGMSRTVVPLIKGLLSYTEESWIRGVIFNRVSSSAYRILTKCMEEIPGVKALGYLPELKDASWGSRHLGLIQPEEIPLFQNQIDALANQLEETLDLEALLSLAQSAPPLPPPSRSSSSGAKPSPSPSKVTALREEPTLLSPDQREEPALPFFLQKKVPIAIARDASFSFFYEENLRLLKEFGANPVFFSPMKDAHLPKASGLILPGGYPELHLQELSRNTSLLQEIRDAIESGMPTLAECGGFLYLQKSVQDMGGQSFPLVNLLPGSAHKNSRLVRFGYLELTAKAGQDLPYLPSGEKIRGHEFHYYDTDANGESCTAEKPVGGRSWDCMVSYKNLLAGFPHLYYESNPALIRRFVERCRGLDG
;
A
#
# COMPACT_ATOMS: atom_id res chain seq x y z
N MET A 1 -7.21 -41.41 -20.26
CA MET A 1 -8.39 -40.75 -19.67
C MET A 1 -7.89 -39.59 -18.84
N SER A 2 -7.81 -38.40 -19.48
CA SER A 2 -7.20 -37.18 -18.90
C SER A 2 -8.22 -36.49 -18.02
N LEU A 3 -8.04 -36.54 -16.70
CA LEU A 3 -8.77 -35.71 -15.73
C LEU A 3 -8.31 -34.26 -15.91
N ARG A 4 -8.97 -33.51 -16.79
CA ARG A 4 -8.97 -32.05 -16.73
C ARG A 4 -9.71 -31.65 -15.46
N LEU A 5 -8.98 -31.39 -14.37
CA LEU A 5 -9.49 -30.63 -13.23
C LEU A 5 -9.96 -29.27 -13.77
N THR A 6 -11.25 -29.13 -13.96
CA THR A 6 -11.91 -27.84 -14.22
C THR A 6 -11.70 -26.99 -12.98
N MET A 7 -10.68 -26.13 -13.01
CA MET A 7 -10.46 -25.12 -11.97
C MET A 7 -11.72 -24.24 -11.92
N GLN A 8 -12.51 -24.38 -10.87
CA GLN A 8 -13.73 -23.58 -10.68
C GLN A 8 -13.32 -22.10 -10.52
N LYS A 9 -13.87 -21.26 -11.40
CA LYS A 9 -13.79 -19.82 -11.26
C LYS A 9 -14.50 -19.41 -9.97
N LYS A 10 -13.81 -18.69 -9.08
CA LYS A 10 -14.35 -18.26 -7.80
C LYS A 10 -14.99 -16.87 -7.96
N SER A 11 -16.19 -16.71 -7.41
CA SER A 11 -16.86 -15.41 -7.36
C SER A 11 -16.40 -14.66 -6.10
N PHE A 12 -16.02 -13.40 -6.27
CA PHE A 12 -15.69 -12.47 -5.20
C PHE A 12 -16.54 -11.22 -5.41
N PRO A 13 -17.64 -11.02 -4.65
CA PRO A 13 -18.39 -9.78 -4.70
C PRO A 13 -17.49 -8.60 -4.38
N ARG A 14 -17.48 -7.58 -5.25
CA ARG A 14 -16.56 -6.44 -5.11
C ARG A 14 -17.05 -5.21 -5.83
N ILE A 15 -16.68 -4.05 -5.31
CA ILE A 15 -16.88 -2.73 -5.93
C ILE A 15 -15.64 -1.88 -5.77
N LEU A 16 -15.46 -0.91 -6.66
CA LEU A 16 -14.44 0.11 -6.56
C LEU A 16 -15.10 1.49 -6.49
N ILE A 17 -14.81 2.24 -5.44
CA ILE A 17 -15.25 3.63 -5.24
C ILE A 17 -14.21 4.55 -5.87
N ALA A 18 -14.57 5.22 -6.95
CA ALA A 18 -13.69 6.13 -7.67
C ALA A 18 -14.29 7.53 -7.77
N ALA A 19 -13.55 8.49 -8.33
CA ALA A 19 -14.06 9.84 -8.57
C ALA A 19 -13.33 10.47 -9.76
N PRO A 20 -13.90 11.52 -10.38
CA PRO A 20 -13.23 12.25 -11.45
C PRO A 20 -11.94 12.95 -11.01
N GLN A 21 -11.83 13.28 -9.70
CA GLN A 21 -10.67 14.02 -9.16
C GLN A 21 -10.53 13.79 -7.65
N SER A 22 -9.38 14.21 -7.09
CA SER A 22 -9.17 14.30 -5.65
C SER A 22 -10.16 15.27 -4.99
N GLY A 23 -10.45 15.06 -3.69
CA GLY A 23 -11.37 15.93 -2.94
C GLY A 23 -12.86 15.75 -3.26
N SER A 24 -13.23 14.76 -4.07
CA SER A 24 -14.65 14.45 -4.37
C SER A 24 -15.40 13.77 -3.21
N GLY A 25 -14.70 13.33 -2.16
CA GLY A 25 -15.29 12.68 -0.98
C GLY A 25 -15.24 11.15 -1.00
N LYS A 26 -14.33 10.54 -1.78
CA LYS A 26 -14.16 9.08 -1.84
C LYS A 26 -13.96 8.44 -0.46
N THR A 27 -12.93 8.86 0.26
CA THR A 27 -12.56 8.31 1.58
C THR A 27 -13.72 8.41 2.57
N TYR A 28 -14.36 9.58 2.61
CA TYR A 28 -15.50 9.82 3.48
C TYR A 28 -16.66 8.85 3.17
N LEU A 29 -17.04 8.76 1.90
CA LEU A 29 -18.09 7.83 1.46
C LEU A 29 -17.70 6.36 1.71
N THR A 30 -16.45 5.99 1.44
CA THR A 30 -15.96 4.62 1.64
C THR A 30 -16.04 4.23 3.11
N CYS A 31 -15.60 5.09 4.04
CA CYS A 31 -15.69 4.82 5.48
C CYS A 31 -17.14 4.66 5.97
N GLY A 32 -18.04 5.56 5.54
CA GLY A 32 -19.47 5.44 5.87
C GLY A 32 -20.11 4.18 5.30
N LEU A 33 -19.79 3.83 4.06
CA LEU A 33 -20.29 2.62 3.41
C LEU A 33 -19.76 1.35 4.10
N LEU A 34 -18.46 1.30 4.42
CA LEU A 34 -17.87 0.19 5.16
C LEU A 34 -18.56 0.02 6.54
N ARG A 35 -18.80 1.11 7.26
CA ARG A 35 -19.49 1.08 8.55
C ARG A 35 -20.92 0.58 8.43
N LEU A 36 -21.68 1.09 7.46
CA LEU A 36 -23.05 0.68 7.19
C LEU A 36 -23.13 -0.81 6.86
N LEU A 37 -22.30 -1.29 5.94
CA LEU A 37 -22.32 -2.68 5.50
C LEU A 37 -21.84 -3.65 6.59
N SER A 38 -20.87 -3.27 7.42
CA SER A 38 -20.44 -4.09 8.57
C SER A 38 -21.50 -4.14 9.67
N GLY A 39 -22.20 -3.03 9.91
CA GLY A 39 -23.35 -2.96 10.84
C GLY A 39 -24.48 -3.92 10.45
N ASN A 40 -24.63 -4.18 9.16
CA ASN A 40 -25.58 -5.15 8.62
C ASN A 40 -25.06 -6.61 8.64
N GLY A 41 -24.01 -6.91 9.43
CA GLY A 41 -23.49 -8.26 9.68
C GLY A 41 -22.63 -8.84 8.56
N ARG A 42 -22.19 -8.06 7.57
CA ARG A 42 -21.33 -8.52 6.47
C ARG A 42 -19.86 -8.54 6.88
N ARG A 43 -19.16 -9.60 6.50
CA ARG A 43 -17.69 -9.67 6.61
C ARG A 43 -17.09 -8.96 5.41
N LEU A 44 -16.39 -7.85 5.67
CA LEU A 44 -15.83 -6.98 4.66
C LEU A 44 -14.31 -7.05 4.65
N HIS A 45 -13.72 -6.90 3.46
CA HIS A 45 -12.33 -6.56 3.28
C HIS A 45 -12.23 -5.26 2.49
N ALA A 46 -11.44 -4.30 2.97
CA ALA A 46 -11.18 -3.06 2.27
C ALA A 46 -9.83 -3.09 1.56
N PHE A 47 -9.74 -2.42 0.42
CA PHE A 47 -8.47 -2.20 -0.27
C PHE A 47 -8.31 -0.72 -0.60
N LYS A 48 -7.13 -0.20 -0.40
CA LYS A 48 -6.73 1.09 -0.94
C LYS A 48 -5.98 0.91 -2.25
N CYS A 49 -6.39 1.62 -3.29
CA CYS A 49 -5.64 1.69 -4.52
C CYS A 49 -4.41 2.60 -4.31
N GLY A 50 -3.23 2.12 -4.74
CA GLY A 50 -1.99 2.89 -4.61
C GLY A 50 -1.29 2.76 -3.25
N PRO A 51 -0.16 3.52 -3.06
CA PRO A 51 0.78 3.35 -1.97
C PRO A 51 0.42 4.16 -0.70
N ASP A 52 -0.84 4.25 -0.36
CA ASP A 52 -1.35 5.01 0.77
C ASP A 52 -1.35 4.15 2.05
N PHE A 53 -0.75 4.63 3.13
CA PHE A 53 -0.77 3.97 4.44
C PHE A 53 -1.93 4.42 5.32
N ILE A 54 -2.44 5.64 5.09
CA ILE A 54 -3.34 6.35 5.99
C ILE A 54 -4.72 5.71 6.00
N ASP A 55 -5.32 5.54 4.82
CA ASP A 55 -6.67 5.01 4.70
C ASP A 55 -6.77 3.55 5.17
N PRO A 56 -5.84 2.62 4.85
CA PRO A 56 -5.84 1.27 5.41
C PRO A 56 -5.71 1.22 6.93
N LEU A 57 -4.88 2.07 7.52
CA LEU A 57 -4.76 2.18 8.97
C LEU A 57 -6.06 2.65 9.61
N PHE A 58 -6.72 3.66 9.01
CA PHE A 58 -8.01 4.16 9.48
C PHE A 58 -9.10 3.08 9.41
N HIS A 59 -9.23 2.37 8.30
CA HIS A 59 -10.18 1.26 8.16
C HIS A 59 -9.98 0.22 9.27
N LYS A 60 -8.73 -0.12 9.57
CA LYS A 60 -8.39 -1.12 10.58
C LYS A 60 -8.60 -0.63 12.01
N GLN A 61 -8.11 0.56 12.34
CA GLN A 61 -8.11 1.07 13.71
C GLN A 61 -9.47 1.62 14.13
N VAL A 62 -10.16 2.34 13.25
CA VAL A 62 -11.43 3.01 13.56
C VAL A 62 -12.63 2.15 13.23
N LEU A 63 -12.61 1.45 12.08
CA LEU A 63 -13.74 0.64 11.65
C LEU A 63 -13.62 -0.85 12.04
N GLY A 64 -12.43 -1.31 12.44
CA GLY A 64 -12.17 -2.72 12.72
C GLY A 64 -12.23 -3.62 11.48
N ILE A 65 -12.11 -3.04 10.27
CA ILE A 65 -12.21 -3.76 9.00
C ILE A 65 -10.80 -4.03 8.47
N PRO A 66 -10.46 -5.31 8.17
CA PRO A 66 -9.21 -5.64 7.50
C PRO A 66 -9.04 -4.86 6.21
N SER A 67 -7.86 -4.28 6.03
CA SER A 67 -7.56 -3.45 4.88
C SER A 67 -6.12 -3.62 4.44
N GLY A 68 -5.89 -3.59 3.13
CA GLY A 68 -4.58 -3.65 2.50
C GLY A 68 -4.48 -2.73 1.29
N ASN A 69 -3.35 -2.82 0.58
CA ASN A 69 -3.09 -2.03 -0.61
C ASN A 69 -3.10 -2.90 -1.87
N LEU A 70 -3.69 -2.39 -2.93
CA LEU A 70 -3.56 -2.95 -4.28
C LEU A 70 -2.91 -1.93 -5.19
N ASP A 71 -1.84 -2.33 -5.87
CA ASP A 71 -1.10 -1.43 -6.74
C ASP A 71 -0.44 -2.18 -7.90
N SER A 72 -0.91 -1.89 -9.11
CA SER A 72 -0.42 -2.55 -10.32
C SER A 72 0.98 -2.13 -10.76
N PHE A 73 1.47 -0.97 -10.30
CA PHE A 73 2.87 -0.61 -10.48
C PHE A 73 3.79 -1.50 -9.66
N PHE A 74 3.45 -1.76 -8.40
CA PHE A 74 4.30 -2.57 -7.54
C PHE A 74 4.38 -4.03 -7.99
N THR A 75 3.27 -4.63 -8.36
CA THR A 75 3.18 -6.10 -8.55
C THR A 75 2.89 -6.53 -9.98
N GLY A 76 2.49 -5.62 -10.86
CA GLY A 76 2.00 -5.99 -12.18
C GLY A 76 0.62 -6.65 -12.14
N GLU A 77 0.10 -6.98 -13.30
CA GLU A 77 -1.30 -7.42 -13.46
C GLU A 77 -1.59 -8.78 -12.79
N GLU A 78 -0.78 -9.78 -13.08
CA GLU A 78 -0.99 -11.16 -12.60
C GLU A 78 -0.91 -11.25 -11.07
N GLN A 79 0.12 -10.66 -10.48
CA GLN A 79 0.33 -10.69 -9.04
C GLN A 79 -0.68 -9.82 -8.30
N THR A 80 -1.08 -8.65 -8.86
CA THR A 80 -2.17 -7.82 -8.30
C THR A 80 -3.45 -8.63 -8.19
N LEU A 81 -3.80 -9.39 -9.23
CA LEU A 81 -4.98 -10.25 -9.25
C LEU A 81 -4.88 -11.39 -8.22
N ALA A 82 -3.70 -12.01 -8.10
CA ALA A 82 -3.46 -13.06 -7.13
C ALA A 82 -3.54 -12.56 -5.69
N LEU A 83 -2.99 -11.38 -5.40
CA LEU A 83 -3.07 -10.72 -4.09
C LEU A 83 -4.53 -10.38 -3.75
N PHE A 84 -5.26 -9.77 -4.70
CA PHE A 84 -6.68 -9.50 -4.49
C PHE A 84 -7.46 -10.79 -4.15
N ALA A 85 -7.32 -11.84 -4.95
CA ALA A 85 -8.05 -13.09 -4.75
C ALA A 85 -7.73 -13.74 -3.40
N LYS A 86 -6.46 -13.69 -2.96
CA LYS A 86 -5.99 -14.21 -1.67
C LYS A 86 -6.60 -13.45 -0.49
N GLU A 87 -6.60 -12.12 -0.54
CA GLU A 87 -7.12 -11.28 0.54
C GLU A 87 -8.64 -11.23 0.59
N ALA A 88 -9.32 -11.31 -0.56
CA ALA A 88 -10.78 -11.35 -0.65
C ALA A 88 -11.39 -12.69 -0.19
N GLU A 89 -10.55 -13.71 0.01
CA GLU A 89 -11.03 -15.03 0.38
C GLU A 89 -11.65 -15.05 1.79
N GLY A 90 -12.88 -15.55 1.88
CA GLY A 90 -13.59 -15.66 3.15
C GLY A 90 -14.40 -14.42 3.53
N TYR A 91 -14.38 -13.36 2.72
CA TYR A 91 -15.20 -12.17 2.92
C TYR A 91 -16.43 -12.16 2.02
N ASP A 92 -17.51 -11.52 2.49
CA ASP A 92 -18.78 -11.47 1.77
C ASP A 92 -18.78 -10.38 0.70
N LEU A 93 -17.95 -9.34 0.89
CA LEU A 93 -17.78 -8.22 -0.04
C LEU A 93 -16.39 -7.56 0.15
N SER A 94 -15.76 -7.24 -0.98
CA SER A 94 -14.56 -6.40 -1.02
C SER A 94 -14.89 -4.99 -1.53
N VAL A 95 -14.43 -3.97 -0.81
CA VAL A 95 -14.59 -2.57 -1.19
C VAL A 95 -13.20 -1.99 -1.48
N MET A 96 -12.97 -1.56 -2.71
CA MET A 96 -11.74 -0.88 -3.11
C MET A 96 -11.95 0.63 -3.07
N GLU A 97 -11.06 1.37 -2.44
CA GLU A 97 -11.05 2.83 -2.48
C GLU A 97 -10.01 3.33 -3.49
N GLY A 98 -10.47 4.03 -4.51
CA GLY A 98 -9.63 4.61 -5.55
C GLY A 98 -8.75 5.76 -5.06
N VAL A 99 -7.67 6.01 -5.78
CA VAL A 99 -6.73 7.11 -5.55
C VAL A 99 -6.91 8.19 -6.61
N MET A 100 -6.66 9.46 -6.28
CA MET A 100 -6.72 10.61 -7.21
C MET A 100 -7.99 10.62 -8.08
N GLY A 101 -7.90 11.03 -9.33
CA GLY A 101 -8.95 10.82 -10.34
C GLY A 101 -8.91 9.41 -10.91
N TYR A 102 -10.04 8.96 -11.45
CA TYR A 102 -10.24 7.57 -11.88
C TYR A 102 -9.18 7.09 -12.89
N TYR A 103 -8.77 7.96 -13.79
CA TYR A 103 -7.78 7.68 -14.84
C TYR A 103 -6.37 8.21 -14.51
N ASP A 104 -6.17 8.82 -13.34
CA ASP A 104 -4.88 9.36 -12.94
C ASP A 104 -3.96 8.22 -12.48
N GLY A 105 -2.99 7.85 -13.28
CA GLY A 105 -1.99 6.83 -12.98
C GLY A 105 -0.56 7.40 -12.95
N LEU A 106 0.41 6.61 -13.36
CA LEU A 106 1.83 6.95 -13.26
C LEU A 106 2.17 8.31 -13.92
N GLY A 107 2.70 9.19 -13.09
CA GLY A 107 3.12 10.53 -13.52
C GLY A 107 1.98 11.42 -14.04
N GLY A 108 0.73 11.06 -13.80
CA GLY A 108 -0.45 11.76 -14.33
C GLY A 108 -0.60 11.65 -15.85
N ARG A 109 0.08 10.69 -16.49
CA ARG A 109 0.12 10.52 -17.96
C ARG A 109 -0.28 9.12 -18.42
N LEU A 110 -0.01 8.11 -17.61
CA LEU A 110 -0.29 6.72 -17.95
C LEU A 110 -1.50 6.23 -17.15
N LEU A 111 -2.22 5.26 -17.69
CA LEU A 111 -3.32 4.61 -16.99
C LEU A 111 -2.84 3.58 -15.95
N THR A 112 -1.62 3.08 -16.09
CA THR A 112 -0.99 2.14 -15.13
C THR A 112 -0.99 2.73 -13.72
N ALA A 113 -1.30 1.92 -12.72
CA ALA A 113 -1.45 2.29 -11.32
C ALA A 113 -2.58 3.31 -11.03
N SER A 114 -3.50 3.54 -11.97
CA SER A 114 -4.73 4.28 -11.72
C SER A 114 -5.80 3.38 -11.08
N SER A 115 -6.85 4.02 -10.55
CA SER A 115 -8.05 3.31 -10.09
C SER A 115 -8.72 2.54 -11.26
N TYR A 116 -8.66 3.07 -12.48
CA TYR A 116 -9.12 2.39 -13.69
C TYR A 116 -8.33 1.11 -13.97
N ASP A 117 -7.00 1.17 -13.87
CA ASP A 117 -6.16 0.00 -14.14
C ASP A 117 -6.47 -1.15 -13.18
N LEU A 118 -6.67 -0.84 -11.90
CA LEU A 118 -7.10 -1.84 -10.92
C LEU A 118 -8.51 -2.39 -11.19
N ALA A 119 -9.45 -1.52 -11.58
CA ALA A 119 -10.79 -1.95 -11.97
C ALA A 119 -10.74 -2.91 -13.17
N ARG A 120 -9.90 -2.61 -14.17
CA ARG A 120 -9.67 -3.44 -15.36
C ARG A 120 -9.06 -4.79 -15.01
N ILE A 121 -7.97 -4.79 -14.23
CA ILE A 121 -7.25 -6.01 -13.82
C ILE A 121 -8.17 -6.93 -13.02
N THR A 122 -8.86 -6.38 -12.04
CA THR A 122 -9.74 -7.14 -11.15
C THR A 122 -11.16 -7.29 -11.69
N LYS A 123 -11.48 -6.73 -12.86
CA LYS A 123 -12.82 -6.73 -13.47
C LYS A 123 -13.90 -6.26 -12.48
N THR A 124 -13.62 -5.17 -11.78
CA THR A 124 -14.44 -4.67 -10.68
C THR A 124 -15.41 -3.59 -11.17
N PRO A 125 -16.73 -3.72 -10.91
CA PRO A 125 -17.69 -2.64 -11.13
C PRO A 125 -17.32 -1.39 -10.34
N VAL A 126 -17.32 -0.24 -11.01
CA VAL A 126 -16.93 1.05 -10.46
C VAL A 126 -18.16 1.90 -10.14
N ILE A 127 -18.13 2.49 -8.95
CA ILE A 127 -19.09 3.49 -8.50
C ILE A 127 -18.35 4.84 -8.44
N LEU A 128 -18.78 5.80 -9.27
CA LEU A 128 -18.22 7.14 -9.26
C LEU A 128 -18.84 7.99 -8.18
N VAL A 129 -18.02 8.62 -7.37
CA VAL A 129 -18.41 9.68 -6.42
C VAL A 129 -18.19 11.03 -7.10
N ILE A 130 -19.27 11.71 -7.42
CA ILE A 130 -19.22 13.01 -8.09
C ILE A 130 -19.63 14.10 -7.09
N ASN A 131 -18.69 15.02 -6.81
CA ASN A 131 -19.06 16.25 -6.13
C ASN A 131 -19.92 17.10 -7.09
N ALA A 132 -21.24 17.02 -6.90
CA ALA A 132 -22.22 17.64 -7.78
C ALA A 132 -22.80 18.95 -7.22
N ARG A 133 -22.12 19.58 -6.25
CA ARG A 133 -22.51 20.88 -5.72
C ARG A 133 -22.63 21.91 -6.85
N GLY A 134 -23.81 22.49 -7.03
CA GLY A 134 -24.09 23.46 -8.10
C GLY A 134 -24.16 22.86 -9.51
N MET A 135 -24.13 21.54 -9.65
CA MET A 135 -24.31 20.86 -10.95
C MET A 135 -25.78 20.48 -11.18
N SER A 136 -26.15 20.42 -12.45
CA SER A 136 -27.40 19.84 -12.95
C SER A 136 -27.09 19.03 -14.22
N ARG A 137 -27.60 19.42 -15.38
CA ARG A 137 -27.39 18.70 -16.65
C ARG A 137 -25.92 18.51 -17.05
N THR A 138 -24.99 19.38 -16.58
CA THR A 138 -23.55 19.28 -16.84
C THR A 138 -22.94 17.93 -16.35
N VAL A 139 -23.58 17.22 -15.43
CA VAL A 139 -23.15 15.89 -15.00
C VAL A 139 -23.17 14.88 -16.17
N VAL A 140 -24.08 15.05 -17.14
CA VAL A 140 -24.23 14.11 -18.28
C VAL A 140 -22.98 14.08 -19.15
N PRO A 141 -22.49 15.20 -19.72
CA PRO A 141 -21.27 15.17 -20.53
C PRO A 141 -20.04 14.79 -19.71
N LEU A 142 -19.98 15.10 -18.42
CA LEU A 142 -18.89 14.65 -17.55
C LEU A 142 -18.83 13.11 -17.48
N ILE A 143 -19.95 12.46 -17.18
CA ILE A 143 -20.00 11.00 -17.07
C ILE A 143 -19.81 10.36 -18.45
N LYS A 144 -20.46 10.86 -19.49
CA LYS A 144 -20.27 10.35 -20.86
C LYS A 144 -18.82 10.43 -21.31
N GLY A 145 -18.10 11.51 -21.00
CA GLY A 145 -16.67 11.63 -21.27
C GLY A 145 -15.84 10.56 -20.58
N LEU A 146 -16.12 10.29 -19.28
CA LEU A 146 -15.43 9.23 -18.55
C LEU A 146 -15.76 7.83 -19.09
N LEU A 147 -16.99 7.58 -19.53
CA LEU A 147 -17.40 6.30 -20.11
C LEU A 147 -16.74 6.01 -21.47
N SER A 148 -16.56 7.06 -22.29
CA SER A 148 -16.04 6.93 -23.65
C SER A 148 -14.52 7.02 -23.76
N TYR A 149 -13.82 7.31 -22.66
CA TYR A 149 -12.36 7.50 -22.68
C TYR A 149 -11.58 6.20 -22.93
N THR A 150 -12.14 5.05 -22.55
CA THR A 150 -11.58 3.72 -22.77
C THR A 150 -12.65 2.80 -23.37
N GLU A 151 -12.24 1.69 -23.99
CA GLU A 151 -13.18 0.70 -24.57
C GLU A 151 -14.17 0.18 -23.51
N GLU A 152 -13.68 -0.11 -22.31
CA GLU A 152 -14.50 -0.48 -21.16
C GLU A 152 -14.07 0.30 -19.91
N SER A 153 -14.96 1.16 -19.46
CA SER A 153 -14.70 2.04 -18.31
C SER A 153 -14.92 1.37 -16.96
N TRP A 154 -15.58 0.20 -16.91
CA TRP A 154 -16.03 -0.48 -15.68
C TRP A 154 -17.02 0.34 -14.83
N ILE A 155 -17.35 1.56 -15.18
CA ILE A 155 -18.30 2.43 -14.46
C ILE A 155 -19.71 1.87 -14.62
N ARG A 156 -20.38 1.57 -13.49
CA ARG A 156 -21.72 0.99 -13.47
C ARG A 156 -22.67 1.74 -12.54
N GLY A 157 -22.14 2.61 -11.67
CA GLY A 157 -22.95 3.38 -10.74
C GLY A 157 -22.37 4.76 -10.45
N VAL A 158 -23.22 5.64 -9.95
CA VAL A 158 -22.84 6.99 -9.51
C VAL A 158 -23.51 7.29 -8.17
N ILE A 159 -22.75 7.92 -7.26
CA ILE A 159 -23.24 8.53 -6.04
C ILE A 159 -22.92 10.03 -6.13
N PHE A 160 -23.94 10.87 -5.94
CA PHE A 160 -23.77 12.32 -5.97
C PHE A 160 -23.47 12.86 -4.58
N ASN A 161 -22.32 13.47 -4.40
CA ASN A 161 -21.90 14.06 -3.13
C ASN A 161 -22.18 15.57 -3.09
N ARG A 162 -22.49 16.07 -1.91
CA ARG A 162 -22.79 17.48 -1.60
C ARG A 162 -24.02 18.02 -2.35
N VAL A 163 -25.09 17.24 -2.38
CA VAL A 163 -26.35 17.66 -3.02
C VAL A 163 -27.56 17.45 -2.10
N SER A 164 -28.56 18.31 -2.23
CA SER A 164 -29.83 18.15 -1.55
C SER A 164 -30.71 17.07 -2.23
N SER A 165 -31.73 16.59 -1.53
CA SER A 165 -32.70 15.64 -2.12
C SER A 165 -33.42 16.20 -3.36
N SER A 166 -33.68 17.52 -3.40
CA SER A 166 -34.28 18.19 -4.56
C SER A 166 -33.33 18.23 -5.76
N ALA A 167 -32.05 18.50 -5.53
CA ALA A 167 -31.02 18.46 -6.58
C ALA A 167 -30.82 17.01 -7.07
N TYR A 168 -30.79 16.04 -6.19
CA TYR A 168 -30.69 14.62 -6.54
C TYR A 168 -31.80 14.18 -7.49
N ARG A 169 -33.05 14.58 -7.26
CA ARG A 169 -34.18 14.29 -8.17
C ARG A 169 -33.96 14.81 -9.60
N ILE A 170 -33.32 15.98 -9.74
CA ILE A 170 -32.97 16.52 -11.04
C ILE A 170 -31.84 15.70 -11.69
N LEU A 171 -30.80 15.38 -10.92
CA LEU A 171 -29.66 14.60 -11.39
C LEU A 171 -30.08 13.18 -11.81
N THR A 172 -30.99 12.54 -11.07
CA THR A 172 -31.52 11.21 -11.42
C THR A 172 -32.21 11.21 -12.77
N LYS A 173 -33.02 12.25 -13.08
CA LYS A 173 -33.62 12.41 -14.41
C LYS A 173 -32.57 12.60 -15.51
N CYS A 174 -31.51 13.33 -15.22
CA CYS A 174 -30.39 13.46 -16.17
C CYS A 174 -29.69 12.12 -16.45
N MET A 175 -29.66 11.20 -15.49
CA MET A 175 -29.05 9.87 -15.66
C MET A 175 -29.81 8.97 -16.64
N GLU A 176 -31.07 9.25 -16.96
CA GLU A 176 -31.84 8.54 -18.00
C GLU A 176 -31.16 8.63 -19.37
N GLU A 177 -30.32 9.65 -19.60
CA GLU A 177 -29.52 9.82 -20.82
C GLU A 177 -28.24 8.97 -20.87
N ILE A 178 -27.96 8.21 -19.80
CA ILE A 178 -26.72 7.43 -19.62
C ILE A 178 -27.09 5.97 -19.33
N PRO A 179 -27.52 5.22 -20.33
CA PRO A 179 -27.90 3.82 -20.13
C PRO A 179 -26.70 2.99 -19.63
N GLY A 180 -26.97 2.05 -18.72
CA GLY A 180 -25.95 1.17 -18.14
C GLY A 180 -25.24 1.72 -16.90
N VAL A 181 -25.50 2.97 -16.50
CA VAL A 181 -24.99 3.56 -15.25
C VAL A 181 -26.14 3.93 -14.32
N LYS A 182 -26.19 3.35 -13.13
CA LYS A 182 -27.24 3.59 -12.14
C LYS A 182 -26.93 4.78 -11.23
N ALA A 183 -27.89 5.66 -10.99
CA ALA A 183 -27.85 6.61 -9.87
C ALA A 183 -28.15 5.85 -8.57
N LEU A 184 -27.13 5.62 -7.75
CA LEU A 184 -27.22 4.79 -6.54
C LEU A 184 -27.60 5.59 -5.27
N GLY A 185 -27.69 6.91 -5.40
CA GLY A 185 -28.05 7.76 -4.29
C GLY A 185 -27.20 9.03 -4.18
N TYR A 186 -27.29 9.66 -3.04
CA TYR A 186 -26.61 10.93 -2.80
C TYR A 186 -26.17 11.07 -1.34
N LEU A 187 -25.24 11.99 -1.10
CA LEU A 187 -24.85 12.44 0.23
C LEU A 187 -25.04 13.96 0.30
N PRO A 188 -25.80 14.46 1.29
CA PRO A 188 -25.95 15.89 1.51
C PRO A 188 -24.65 16.52 2.01
N GLU A 189 -24.55 17.85 1.98
CA GLU A 189 -23.45 18.55 2.61
C GLU A 189 -23.58 18.47 4.13
N LEU A 190 -22.70 17.73 4.76
CA LEU A 190 -22.67 17.57 6.21
C LEU A 190 -21.79 18.66 6.81
N LYS A 191 -22.34 19.47 7.75
CA LYS A 191 -21.69 20.65 8.33
C LYS A 191 -20.42 20.33 9.14
N ASP A 192 -20.35 19.13 9.72
CA ASP A 192 -19.26 18.72 10.63
C ASP A 192 -18.32 17.68 10.03
N ALA A 193 -18.35 17.52 8.70
CA ALA A 193 -17.60 16.48 7.98
C ALA A 193 -16.21 16.91 7.50
N SER A 194 -15.58 17.87 8.12
CA SER A 194 -14.19 18.25 7.81
C SER A 194 -13.20 17.33 8.53
N TRP A 195 -13.14 16.08 8.13
CA TRP A 195 -11.96 15.27 8.45
C TRP A 195 -10.78 15.86 7.71
N GLY A 196 -9.88 16.49 8.44
CA GLY A 196 -8.65 16.98 7.87
C GLY A 196 -7.90 15.80 7.25
N SER A 197 -7.89 15.71 5.93
CA SER A 197 -7.32 14.59 5.15
C SER A 197 -5.84 14.30 5.46
N ARG A 198 -5.18 15.18 6.22
CA ARG A 198 -3.76 15.06 6.59
C ARG A 198 -3.52 14.43 7.98
N HIS A 199 -4.57 14.20 8.79
CA HIS A 199 -4.44 13.70 10.15
C HIS A 199 -4.98 12.30 10.36
N LEU A 200 -5.64 11.70 9.37
CA LEU A 200 -6.27 10.36 9.48
C LEU A 200 -5.26 9.25 9.86
N GLY A 201 -4.00 9.36 9.45
CA GLY A 201 -2.95 8.39 9.79
C GLY A 201 -2.30 8.58 11.16
N LEU A 202 -2.65 9.65 11.87
CA LEU A 202 -2.11 10.02 13.18
C LEU A 202 -3.18 10.02 14.27
N ILE A 203 -4.25 9.26 14.10
CA ILE A 203 -5.35 9.22 15.06
C ILE A 203 -4.84 8.66 16.38
N GLN A 204 -4.93 9.46 17.42
CA GLN A 204 -4.63 9.01 18.77
C GLN A 204 -5.77 8.11 19.28
N PRO A 205 -5.48 7.13 20.15
CA PRO A 205 -6.51 6.23 20.70
C PRO A 205 -7.69 6.98 21.32
N GLU A 206 -7.45 8.16 21.86
CA GLU A 206 -8.46 9.01 22.49
C GLU A 206 -9.42 9.65 21.48
N GLU A 207 -9.01 9.80 20.23
CA GLU A 207 -9.80 10.38 19.14
C GLU A 207 -10.71 9.33 18.46
N ILE A 208 -10.41 8.03 18.61
CA ILE A 208 -11.15 6.94 17.96
C ILE A 208 -12.66 7.02 18.23
N PRO A 209 -13.15 7.23 19.48
CA PRO A 209 -14.60 7.31 19.75
C PRO A 209 -15.28 8.48 19.04
N LEU A 210 -14.60 9.63 18.89
CA LEU A 210 -15.13 10.79 18.16
C LEU A 210 -15.32 10.46 16.68
N PHE A 211 -14.31 9.85 16.06
CA PHE A 211 -14.38 9.42 14.65
C PHE A 211 -15.47 8.36 14.45
N GLN A 212 -15.60 7.39 15.36
CA GLN A 212 -16.65 6.37 15.30
C GLN A 212 -18.05 7.00 15.32
N ASN A 213 -18.30 7.97 16.20
CA ASN A 213 -19.59 8.66 16.25
C ASN A 213 -19.89 9.43 14.95
N GLN A 214 -18.89 10.09 14.37
CA GLN A 214 -19.05 10.79 13.09
C GLN A 214 -19.32 9.81 11.93
N ILE A 215 -18.67 8.66 11.95
CA ILE A 215 -18.86 7.62 10.92
C ILE A 215 -20.23 6.96 11.10
N ASP A 216 -20.71 6.75 12.32
CA ASP A 216 -22.03 6.23 12.58
C ASP A 216 -23.12 7.17 12.06
N ALA A 217 -22.98 8.48 12.30
CA ALA A 217 -23.88 9.48 11.74
C ALA A 217 -23.87 9.47 10.20
N LEU A 218 -22.70 9.30 9.60
CA LEU A 218 -22.53 9.16 8.15
C LEU A 218 -23.17 7.87 7.62
N ALA A 219 -22.98 6.76 8.30
CA ALA A 219 -23.56 5.47 7.93
C ALA A 219 -25.09 5.54 7.94
N ASN A 220 -25.69 6.13 9.00
CA ASN A 220 -27.13 6.35 9.09
C ASN A 220 -27.64 7.24 7.93
N GLN A 221 -26.91 8.31 7.62
CA GLN A 221 -27.28 9.17 6.48
C GLN A 221 -27.22 8.43 5.15
N LEU A 222 -26.23 7.55 4.96
CA LEU A 222 -26.10 6.75 3.74
C LEU A 222 -27.21 5.68 3.66
N GLU A 223 -27.64 5.10 4.78
CA GLU A 223 -28.75 4.16 4.82
C GLU A 223 -30.05 4.78 4.30
N GLU A 224 -30.29 6.07 4.63
CA GLU A 224 -31.48 6.81 4.17
C GLU A 224 -31.40 7.23 2.69
N THR A 225 -30.21 7.41 2.14
CA THR A 225 -30.02 8.10 0.87
C THR A 225 -29.42 7.24 -0.25
N LEU A 226 -28.95 6.02 0.07
CA LEU A 226 -28.41 5.08 -0.94
C LEU A 226 -29.41 3.96 -1.25
N ASP A 227 -29.46 3.57 -2.51
CA ASP A 227 -30.02 2.30 -2.95
C ASP A 227 -29.03 1.16 -2.71
N LEU A 228 -29.04 0.65 -1.46
CA LEU A 228 -28.13 -0.42 -1.03
C LEU A 228 -28.36 -1.73 -1.80
N GLU A 229 -29.60 -2.03 -2.19
CA GLU A 229 -29.92 -3.23 -2.94
C GLU A 229 -29.27 -3.16 -4.33
N ALA A 230 -29.40 -2.05 -5.03
CA ALA A 230 -28.77 -1.84 -6.31
C ALA A 230 -27.23 -1.86 -6.20
N LEU A 231 -26.65 -1.28 -5.15
CA LEU A 231 -25.21 -1.30 -4.90
C LEU A 231 -24.70 -2.73 -4.69
N LEU A 232 -25.36 -3.52 -3.85
CA LEU A 232 -24.99 -4.91 -3.60
C LEU A 232 -25.19 -5.79 -4.85
N SER A 233 -26.23 -5.53 -5.64
CA SER A 233 -26.43 -6.19 -6.91
C SER A 233 -25.27 -5.92 -7.88
N LEU A 234 -24.77 -4.68 -7.94
CA LEU A 234 -23.58 -4.34 -8.72
C LEU A 234 -22.35 -5.10 -8.22
N ALA A 235 -22.15 -5.16 -6.91
CA ALA A 235 -21.01 -5.90 -6.33
C ALA A 235 -21.05 -7.40 -6.69
N GLN A 236 -22.22 -8.01 -6.67
CA GLN A 236 -22.44 -9.40 -7.03
C GLN A 236 -22.30 -9.66 -8.55
N SER A 237 -22.53 -8.64 -9.38
CA SER A 237 -22.37 -8.73 -10.83
C SER A 237 -20.90 -8.79 -11.29
N ALA A 238 -19.95 -8.58 -10.38
CA ALA A 238 -18.54 -8.67 -10.69
C ALA A 238 -18.18 -10.04 -11.27
N PRO A 239 -17.54 -10.13 -12.47
CA PRO A 239 -17.24 -11.39 -13.12
C PRO A 239 -16.36 -12.29 -12.24
N PRO A 240 -16.53 -13.62 -12.28
CA PRO A 240 -15.64 -14.55 -11.60
C PRO A 240 -14.19 -14.37 -12.08
N LEU A 241 -13.26 -14.41 -11.14
CA LEU A 241 -11.83 -14.32 -11.44
C LEU A 241 -11.23 -15.70 -11.72
N PRO A 242 -10.18 -15.77 -12.57
CA PRO A 242 -9.42 -17.00 -12.72
C PRO A 242 -8.81 -17.36 -11.35
N PRO A 243 -8.63 -18.66 -11.04
CA PRO A 243 -7.88 -19.06 -9.88
C PRO A 243 -6.45 -18.50 -10.00
N PRO A 244 -5.83 -18.09 -8.88
CA PRO A 244 -4.45 -17.64 -8.92
C PRO A 244 -3.58 -18.73 -9.54
N SER A 245 -2.80 -18.37 -10.54
CA SER A 245 -1.83 -19.29 -11.11
C SER A 245 -0.89 -19.70 -9.98
N ARG A 246 -0.68 -20.99 -9.76
CA ARG A 246 0.39 -21.49 -8.88
C ARG A 246 1.72 -21.19 -9.58
N SER A 247 2.13 -19.94 -9.63
CA SER A 247 3.51 -19.64 -9.97
C SER A 247 4.38 -20.19 -8.86
N SER A 248 5.07 -21.29 -9.14
CA SER A 248 6.24 -21.69 -8.37
C SER A 248 7.08 -20.42 -8.18
N SER A 249 7.51 -20.16 -6.96
CA SER A 249 8.39 -19.07 -6.56
C SER A 249 9.80 -19.25 -7.18
N SER A 250 9.89 -19.19 -8.49
CA SER A 250 11.12 -19.19 -9.25
C SER A 250 11.09 -17.91 -10.10
N GLY A 251 12.01 -17.01 -9.75
CA GLY A 251 12.35 -15.74 -10.37
C GLY A 251 11.64 -15.37 -11.67
N ALA A 252 10.75 -14.39 -11.60
CA ALA A 252 10.15 -13.77 -12.77
C ALA A 252 11.23 -13.09 -13.60
N LYS A 253 11.52 -13.62 -14.79
CA LYS A 253 12.32 -12.91 -15.79
C LYS A 253 11.53 -11.70 -16.27
N PRO A 254 12.17 -10.52 -16.39
CA PRO A 254 11.50 -9.35 -16.95
C PRO A 254 11.12 -9.60 -18.41
N SER A 255 9.92 -9.17 -18.78
CA SER A 255 9.43 -9.22 -20.16
C SER A 255 10.38 -8.45 -21.09
N PRO A 256 10.83 -9.01 -22.21
CA PRO A 256 11.66 -8.29 -23.15
C PRO A 256 10.83 -7.35 -24.03
N SER A 257 11.35 -6.14 -24.24
CA SER A 257 10.91 -5.23 -25.30
C SER A 257 11.09 -5.89 -26.68
N PRO A 258 10.25 -5.59 -27.68
CA PRO A 258 10.34 -6.24 -28.98
C PRO A 258 11.48 -5.66 -29.82
N SER A 259 12.62 -6.33 -29.87
CA SER A 259 13.61 -6.15 -30.93
C SER A 259 14.25 -7.49 -31.27
N LYS A 260 14.00 -7.86 -32.50
CA LYS A 260 14.57 -8.88 -33.40
C LYS A 260 15.41 -10.03 -32.82
N VAL A 261 14.82 -11.22 -32.94
CA VAL A 261 15.41 -12.53 -32.65
C VAL A 261 16.27 -12.98 -33.82
N THR A 262 17.52 -13.38 -33.52
CA THR A 262 18.26 -14.33 -34.35
C THR A 262 18.57 -15.55 -33.47
N ALA A 263 18.11 -16.70 -33.92
CA ALA A 263 18.15 -17.94 -33.16
C ALA A 263 19.55 -18.58 -33.18
N LEU A 264 20.03 -18.97 -31.99
CA LEU A 264 21.02 -20.04 -31.85
C LEU A 264 20.46 -21.04 -30.81
N ARG A 265 20.35 -22.29 -31.22
CA ARG A 265 19.97 -23.43 -30.37
C ARG A 265 21.22 -23.85 -29.58
N GLU A 266 21.14 -23.87 -28.27
CA GLU A 266 22.03 -24.61 -27.37
C GLU A 266 21.27 -25.77 -26.73
N GLU A 267 21.86 -26.95 -26.78
CA GLU A 267 21.34 -28.19 -26.17
C GLU A 267 21.53 -28.17 -24.65
N PRO A 268 20.63 -28.77 -23.85
CA PRO A 268 20.75 -28.81 -22.41
C PRO A 268 21.82 -29.82 -21.95
N THR A 269 22.84 -29.32 -21.27
CA THR A 269 23.83 -30.15 -20.56
C THR A 269 23.21 -30.81 -19.34
N LEU A 270 23.17 -32.11 -19.29
CA LEU A 270 22.74 -32.91 -18.16
C LEU A 270 23.75 -32.76 -17.01
N LEU A 271 23.29 -32.21 -15.86
CA LEU A 271 24.07 -32.16 -14.62
C LEU A 271 24.19 -33.55 -13.99
N SER A 272 25.37 -33.85 -13.45
CA SER A 272 25.73 -35.11 -12.81
C SER A 272 24.95 -35.30 -11.47
N PRO A 273 24.76 -36.56 -11.00
CA PRO A 273 23.88 -36.91 -9.86
C PRO A 273 24.32 -36.42 -8.47
N ASP A 274 25.53 -35.87 -8.32
CA ASP A 274 26.15 -35.57 -7.01
C ASP A 274 25.90 -34.16 -6.46
N GLN A 275 25.04 -33.36 -7.09
CA GLN A 275 24.66 -32.01 -6.62
C GLN A 275 23.16 -31.93 -6.30
N ARG A 276 22.59 -32.91 -5.66
CA ARG A 276 21.26 -32.77 -5.06
C ARG A 276 21.42 -32.18 -3.66
N GLU A 277 21.27 -30.85 -3.56
CA GLU A 277 20.96 -30.22 -2.29
C GLU A 277 19.71 -30.92 -1.71
N GLU A 278 19.78 -31.37 -0.44
CA GLU A 278 18.59 -31.86 0.26
C GLU A 278 17.50 -30.78 0.18
N PRO A 279 16.24 -31.13 -0.12
CA PRO A 279 15.18 -30.16 -0.21
C PRO A 279 15.03 -29.49 1.16
N ALA A 280 15.36 -28.21 1.24
CA ALA A 280 15.17 -27.42 2.46
C ALA A 280 13.74 -27.62 2.97
N LEU A 281 13.59 -27.86 4.28
CA LEU A 281 12.28 -27.99 4.91
C LEU A 281 11.39 -26.81 4.53
N PRO A 282 10.12 -27.03 4.16
CA PRO A 282 9.20 -25.94 3.87
C PRO A 282 9.17 -24.90 5.00
N PHE A 283 9.13 -23.62 4.70
CA PHE A 283 9.23 -22.53 5.68
C PHE A 283 8.25 -22.67 6.85
N PHE A 284 7.06 -23.25 6.65
CA PHE A 284 6.08 -23.48 7.71
C PHE A 284 6.49 -24.56 8.74
N LEU A 285 7.46 -25.40 8.44
CA LEU A 285 8.03 -26.41 9.35
C LEU A 285 9.28 -25.91 10.09
N GLN A 286 9.82 -24.73 9.72
CA GLN A 286 10.99 -24.15 10.35
C GLN A 286 10.61 -23.37 11.62
N LYS A 287 11.53 -23.28 12.59
CA LYS A 287 11.36 -22.47 13.79
C LYS A 287 11.16 -21.00 13.39
N LYS A 288 10.09 -20.38 13.88
CA LYS A 288 9.82 -18.96 13.63
C LYS A 288 10.91 -18.06 14.21
N VAL A 289 11.31 -17.04 13.46
CA VAL A 289 12.38 -16.10 13.81
C VAL A 289 11.76 -14.82 14.38
N PRO A 290 12.07 -14.43 15.63
CA PRO A 290 11.57 -13.18 16.19
C PRO A 290 12.25 -11.99 15.51
N ILE A 291 11.43 -11.09 14.95
CA ILE A 291 11.88 -9.83 14.34
C ILE A 291 11.21 -8.68 15.07
N ALA A 292 12.03 -7.81 15.68
CA ALA A 292 11.55 -6.59 16.32
C ALA A 292 11.07 -5.60 15.26
N ILE A 293 9.87 -5.06 15.43
CA ILE A 293 9.29 -4.08 14.51
C ILE A 293 8.82 -2.88 15.32
N ALA A 294 9.39 -1.70 15.06
CA ALA A 294 8.94 -0.46 15.69
C ALA A 294 7.49 -0.16 15.29
N ARG A 295 6.64 0.12 16.28
CA ARG A 295 5.23 0.41 16.06
C ARG A 295 4.62 1.24 17.18
N ASP A 296 4.44 2.52 16.90
CA ASP A 296 3.72 3.48 17.76
C ASP A 296 3.26 4.68 16.90
N ALA A 297 2.94 5.82 17.53
CA ALA A 297 2.55 7.03 16.81
C ALA A 297 3.67 7.58 15.90
N SER A 298 4.94 7.32 16.23
CA SER A 298 6.10 7.74 15.42
C SER A 298 6.37 6.82 14.24
N PHE A 299 6.00 5.53 14.34
CA PHE A 299 6.33 4.46 13.38
C PHE A 299 5.09 3.64 13.05
N SER A 300 4.31 4.10 12.09
CA SER A 300 3.01 3.51 11.73
C SER A 300 2.87 3.14 10.25
N PHE A 301 3.83 3.52 9.39
CA PHE A 301 3.72 3.30 7.95
C PHE A 301 4.31 1.97 7.55
N PHE A 302 3.44 0.98 7.47
CA PHE A 302 3.77 -0.37 7.09
C PHE A 302 2.66 -0.98 6.24
N TYR A 303 3.03 -1.61 5.12
CA TYR A 303 2.07 -2.37 4.32
C TYR A 303 1.72 -3.69 5.03
N GLU A 304 0.44 -4.00 5.14
CA GLU A 304 0.00 -5.28 5.72
C GLU A 304 0.50 -6.48 4.89
N GLU A 305 0.62 -6.30 3.57
CA GLU A 305 1.21 -7.26 2.64
C GLU A 305 2.67 -7.57 3.00
N ASN A 306 3.44 -6.55 3.37
CA ASN A 306 4.83 -6.70 3.82
C ASN A 306 4.90 -7.52 5.12
N LEU A 307 4.00 -7.26 6.10
CA LEU A 307 3.92 -8.06 7.33
C LEU A 307 3.52 -9.52 7.06
N ARG A 308 2.59 -9.72 6.14
CA ARG A 308 2.17 -11.05 5.73
C ARG A 308 3.32 -11.81 5.09
N LEU A 309 4.02 -11.20 4.13
CA LEU A 309 5.16 -11.82 3.44
C LEU A 309 6.28 -12.20 4.41
N LEU A 310 6.59 -11.35 5.39
CA LEU A 310 7.52 -11.68 6.47
C LEU A 310 7.09 -12.96 7.21
N LYS A 311 5.81 -13.07 7.58
CA LYS A 311 5.26 -14.25 8.27
C LYS A 311 5.30 -15.51 7.39
N GLU A 312 5.06 -15.38 6.10
CA GLU A 312 5.15 -16.47 5.12
C GLU A 312 6.56 -17.03 5.01
N PHE A 313 7.59 -16.19 5.12
CA PHE A 313 8.99 -16.63 5.21
C PHE A 313 9.42 -17.04 6.62
N GLY A 314 8.47 -17.14 7.56
CA GLY A 314 8.70 -17.67 8.90
C GLY A 314 9.18 -16.66 9.93
N ALA A 315 9.02 -15.38 9.68
CA ALA A 315 9.20 -14.35 10.72
C ALA A 315 8.09 -14.42 11.77
N ASN A 316 8.45 -14.09 13.01
CA ASN A 316 7.53 -13.82 14.10
C ASN A 316 7.66 -12.34 14.50
N PRO A 317 6.79 -11.44 14.02
CA PRO A 317 6.85 -10.03 14.36
C PRO A 317 6.66 -9.80 15.87
N VAL A 318 7.60 -9.09 16.49
CA VAL A 318 7.56 -8.64 17.88
C VAL A 318 7.53 -7.11 17.85
N PHE A 319 6.35 -6.55 18.10
CA PHE A 319 6.20 -5.09 18.07
C PHE A 319 6.73 -4.45 19.35
N PHE A 320 7.35 -3.27 19.20
CA PHE A 320 7.80 -2.44 20.31
C PHE A 320 7.58 -0.95 20.00
N SER A 321 7.47 -0.15 21.05
CA SER A 321 7.27 1.30 20.94
C SER A 321 8.58 2.05 21.24
N PRO A 322 9.23 2.66 20.25
CA PRO A 322 10.37 3.54 20.50
C PRO A 322 10.09 4.70 21.46
N MET A 323 8.84 5.15 21.57
CA MET A 323 8.44 6.22 22.48
C MET A 323 8.27 5.75 23.93
N LYS A 324 7.89 4.46 24.16
CA LYS A 324 7.43 4.00 25.49
C LYS A 324 8.26 2.87 26.08
N ASP A 325 8.79 1.97 25.24
CA ASP A 325 9.54 0.81 25.73
C ASP A 325 10.98 1.21 26.05
N ALA A 326 11.45 0.83 27.23
CA ALA A 326 12.79 1.15 27.69
C ALA A 326 13.88 0.29 27.02
N HIS A 327 13.52 -0.87 26.48
CA HIS A 327 14.45 -1.86 25.96
C HIS A 327 14.00 -2.44 24.62
N LEU A 328 14.96 -2.81 23.78
CA LEU A 328 14.72 -3.56 22.57
C LEU A 328 14.27 -4.99 22.91
N PRO A 329 13.16 -5.50 22.36
CA PRO A 329 12.76 -6.87 22.62
C PRO A 329 13.78 -7.87 22.05
N LYS A 330 13.89 -9.06 22.68
CA LYS A 330 14.76 -10.13 22.17
C LYS A 330 14.32 -10.55 20.79
N ALA A 331 15.15 -10.28 19.81
CA ALA A 331 14.89 -10.56 18.42
C ALA A 331 16.19 -10.87 17.65
N SER A 332 16.06 -11.51 16.49
CA SER A 332 17.17 -11.82 15.59
C SER A 332 17.26 -10.86 14.42
N GLY A 333 16.34 -9.95 14.28
CA GLY A 333 16.31 -8.89 13.26
C GLY A 333 15.49 -7.70 13.70
N LEU A 334 15.68 -6.57 13.03
CA LEU A 334 15.06 -5.29 13.35
C LEU A 334 14.45 -4.66 12.09
N ILE A 335 13.23 -4.15 12.21
CA ILE A 335 12.60 -3.31 11.18
C ILE A 335 12.15 -2.00 11.83
N LEU A 336 12.63 -0.89 11.27
CA LEU A 336 12.25 0.47 11.61
C LEU A 336 11.47 1.05 10.42
N PRO A 337 10.13 0.98 10.43
CA PRO A 337 9.32 1.43 9.30
C PRO A 337 9.24 2.95 9.23
N GLY A 338 8.52 3.44 8.23
CA GLY A 338 8.18 4.85 8.13
C GLY A 338 7.19 5.32 9.19
N GLY A 339 6.98 6.61 9.19
CA GLY A 339 6.10 7.32 10.12
C GLY A 339 6.49 8.78 10.23
N TYR A 340 6.15 9.40 11.35
CA TYR A 340 6.43 10.80 11.64
C TYR A 340 7.25 10.97 12.94
N PRO A 341 8.49 10.42 13.03
CA PRO A 341 9.32 10.59 14.23
C PRO A 341 9.62 12.07 14.53
N GLU A 342 9.61 12.93 13.52
CA GLU A 342 9.81 14.37 13.66
C GLU A 342 8.73 15.09 14.47
N LEU A 343 7.57 14.48 14.66
CA LEU A 343 6.51 15.01 15.54
C LEU A 343 6.70 14.60 17.01
N HIS A 344 7.61 13.67 17.29
CA HIS A 344 7.81 13.05 18.60
C HIS A 344 9.28 13.05 19.03
N LEU A 345 10.08 14.01 18.52
CA LEU A 345 11.53 14.05 18.75
C LEU A 345 11.89 14.18 20.21
N GLN A 346 11.07 14.89 21.00
CA GLN A 346 11.32 15.09 22.41
C GLN A 346 11.22 13.79 23.21
N GLU A 347 10.20 12.98 22.94
CA GLU A 347 10.00 11.67 23.57
C GLU A 347 11.07 10.69 23.11
N LEU A 348 11.30 10.59 21.81
CA LEU A 348 12.28 9.68 21.21
C LEU A 348 13.71 9.96 21.70
N SER A 349 14.12 11.23 21.76
CA SER A 349 15.48 11.61 22.19
C SER A 349 15.73 11.38 23.69
N ARG A 350 14.69 11.35 24.51
CA ARG A 350 14.80 11.06 25.95
C ARG A 350 14.98 9.57 26.25
N ASN A 351 14.61 8.70 25.32
CA ASN A 351 14.71 7.24 25.50
C ASN A 351 16.14 6.74 25.20
N THR A 352 17.11 7.28 25.91
CA THR A 352 18.56 7.05 25.66
C THR A 352 18.97 5.59 25.77
N SER A 353 18.34 4.81 26.66
CA SER A 353 18.61 3.37 26.79
C SER A 353 18.29 2.63 25.51
N LEU A 354 17.08 2.81 24.96
CA LEU A 354 16.65 2.15 23.74
C LEU A 354 17.45 2.62 22.51
N LEU A 355 17.78 3.94 22.44
CA LEU A 355 18.63 4.47 21.37
C LEU A 355 19.99 3.76 21.34
N GLN A 356 20.61 3.57 22.51
CA GLN A 356 21.88 2.89 22.62
C GLN A 356 21.77 1.40 22.29
N GLU A 357 20.74 0.70 22.78
CA GLU A 357 20.54 -0.71 22.48
C GLU A 357 20.30 -0.97 20.98
N ILE A 358 19.53 -0.11 20.28
CA ILE A 358 19.35 -0.19 18.83
C ILE A 358 20.69 0.01 18.11
N ARG A 359 21.46 1.00 18.53
CA ARG A 359 22.79 1.24 17.97
C ARG A 359 23.70 0.02 18.15
N ASP A 360 23.82 -0.48 19.37
CA ASP A 360 24.69 -1.62 19.69
C ASP A 360 24.26 -2.89 18.94
N ALA A 361 22.96 -3.12 18.81
CA ALA A 361 22.43 -4.26 18.05
C ALA A 361 22.84 -4.19 16.57
N ILE A 362 22.68 -3.04 15.92
CA ILE A 362 23.07 -2.87 14.51
C ILE A 362 24.60 -2.92 14.36
N GLU A 363 25.36 -2.31 15.26
CA GLU A 363 26.83 -2.37 15.26
C GLU A 363 27.34 -3.79 15.51
N SER A 364 26.59 -4.62 16.24
CA SER A 364 26.89 -6.05 16.41
C SER A 364 26.51 -6.90 15.22
N GLY A 365 25.91 -6.31 14.16
CA GLY A 365 25.56 -7.00 12.92
C GLY A 365 24.12 -7.54 12.87
N MET A 366 23.22 -7.09 13.74
CA MET A 366 21.80 -7.47 13.66
C MET A 366 21.22 -7.10 12.30
N PRO A 367 20.62 -8.06 11.56
CA PRO A 367 19.92 -7.76 10.32
C PRO A 367 18.87 -6.68 10.50
N THR A 368 18.96 -5.59 9.73
CA THR A 368 18.11 -4.41 9.92
C THR A 368 17.63 -3.83 8.59
N LEU A 369 16.33 -3.51 8.52
CA LEU A 369 15.71 -2.69 7.49
C LEU A 369 15.17 -1.40 8.13
N ALA A 370 15.50 -0.23 7.55
CA ALA A 370 14.99 1.05 8.03
C ALA A 370 14.52 1.93 6.87
N GLU A 371 13.26 2.36 6.93
CA GLU A 371 12.59 3.09 5.85
C GLU A 371 12.11 4.47 6.35
N CYS A 372 12.34 5.52 5.57
CA CYS A 372 11.81 6.88 5.76
C CYS A 372 11.97 7.38 7.22
N GLY A 373 10.90 7.37 8.02
CA GLY A 373 10.96 7.74 9.44
C GLY A 373 11.97 6.89 10.24
N GLY A 374 12.03 5.58 9.96
CA GLY A 374 13.04 4.69 10.56
C GLY A 374 14.47 5.04 10.15
N PHE A 375 14.67 5.48 8.90
CA PHE A 375 15.96 5.98 8.43
C PHE A 375 16.34 7.31 9.12
N LEU A 376 15.37 8.23 9.31
CA LEU A 376 15.57 9.46 10.09
C LEU A 376 15.97 9.15 11.54
N TYR A 377 15.35 8.14 12.15
CA TYR A 377 15.64 7.73 13.53
C TYR A 377 17.08 7.24 13.73
N LEU A 378 17.71 6.69 12.69
CA LEU A 378 19.12 6.24 12.72
C LEU A 378 20.15 7.36 12.56
N GLN A 379 19.74 8.58 12.17
CA GLN A 379 20.62 9.72 11.97
C GLN A 379 21.25 10.19 13.30
N LYS A 380 22.30 10.98 13.20
CA LYS A 380 22.92 11.64 14.35
C LYS A 380 21.93 12.56 15.06
N SER A 381 21.18 13.34 14.29
CA SER A 381 20.16 14.23 14.82
C SER A 381 19.09 14.56 13.79
N VAL A 382 17.91 14.97 14.28
CA VAL A 382 16.80 15.48 13.47
C VAL A 382 16.34 16.81 14.04
N GLN A 383 16.10 17.79 13.18
CA GLN A 383 15.53 19.08 13.58
C GLN A 383 14.01 19.02 13.59
N ASP A 384 13.39 19.63 14.59
CA ASP A 384 11.94 19.82 14.61
C ASP A 384 11.48 20.94 13.66
N MET A 385 10.19 21.24 13.69
CA MET A 385 9.58 22.30 12.89
C MET A 385 10.09 23.70 13.25
N GLY A 386 10.63 23.87 14.46
CA GLY A 386 11.20 25.11 14.99
C GLY A 386 12.71 25.23 14.72
N GLY A 387 13.35 24.22 14.15
CA GLY A 387 14.80 24.18 13.89
C GLY A 387 15.63 23.71 15.11
N GLN A 388 14.99 23.27 16.20
CA GLN A 388 15.69 22.67 17.32
C GLN A 388 16.16 21.26 16.96
N SER A 389 17.44 20.96 17.21
CA SER A 389 18.03 19.66 16.89
C SER A 389 17.93 18.70 18.08
N PHE A 390 17.50 17.46 17.80
CA PHE A 390 17.37 16.39 18.78
C PHE A 390 18.28 15.22 18.39
N PRO A 391 19.12 14.73 19.33
CA PRO A 391 19.93 13.54 19.07
C PRO A 391 19.04 12.30 19.03
N LEU A 392 19.32 11.38 18.08
CA LEU A 392 18.63 10.10 17.98
C LEU A 392 19.63 8.94 18.09
N VAL A 393 19.44 7.84 17.37
CA VAL A 393 20.30 6.63 17.48
C VAL A 393 21.78 6.94 17.19
N ASN A 394 22.06 7.95 16.37
CA ASN A 394 23.42 8.38 16.02
C ASN A 394 24.30 7.23 15.48
N LEU A 395 23.69 6.34 14.70
CA LEU A 395 24.40 5.31 13.95
C LEU A 395 24.93 5.87 12.63
N LEU A 396 24.12 6.66 11.95
CA LEU A 396 24.47 7.34 10.71
C LEU A 396 24.90 8.78 10.99
N PRO A 397 25.93 9.30 10.30
CA PRO A 397 26.54 10.60 10.64
C PRO A 397 25.66 11.80 10.27
N GLY A 398 24.57 11.62 9.54
CA GLY A 398 23.77 12.68 8.97
C GLY A 398 22.98 13.48 10.01
N SER A 399 22.66 14.71 9.62
CA SER A 399 21.72 15.57 10.31
C SER A 399 20.54 15.86 9.40
N ALA A 400 19.32 15.52 9.85
CA ALA A 400 18.13 15.69 9.05
C ALA A 400 17.38 16.98 9.42
N HIS A 401 16.83 17.64 8.41
CA HIS A 401 16.09 18.88 8.55
C HIS A 401 14.90 18.92 7.59
N LYS A 402 13.90 19.73 7.92
CA LYS A 402 12.71 19.93 7.10
C LYS A 402 12.98 20.93 5.99
N ASN A 403 12.59 20.59 4.77
CA ASN A 403 12.55 21.50 3.64
C ASN A 403 11.20 22.20 3.53
N SER A 404 11.20 23.41 2.93
CA SER A 404 9.98 24.18 2.66
C SER A 404 9.09 23.55 1.59
N ARG A 405 9.67 22.68 0.76
CA ARG A 405 8.98 21.95 -0.31
C ARG A 405 9.20 20.46 -0.13
N LEU A 406 8.28 19.70 -0.73
CA LEU A 406 8.40 18.24 -0.81
C LEU A 406 9.71 17.87 -1.52
N VAL A 407 10.56 17.09 -0.86
CA VAL A 407 11.88 16.71 -1.41
C VAL A 407 11.71 15.68 -2.50
N ARG A 408 10.97 14.61 -2.21
CA ARG A 408 10.64 13.55 -3.17
C ARG A 408 9.21 13.08 -2.97
N PHE A 409 8.60 12.66 -4.08
CA PHE A 409 7.22 12.22 -4.10
C PHE A 409 6.98 11.19 -5.19
N GLY A 410 6.20 10.15 -4.85
CA GLY A 410 5.61 9.17 -5.77
C GLY A 410 6.48 7.96 -6.02
N TYR A 411 6.06 7.14 -6.95
CA TYR A 411 6.66 5.85 -7.27
C TYR A 411 8.12 5.92 -7.70
N LEU A 412 8.86 4.86 -7.40
CA LEU A 412 10.24 4.64 -7.85
C LEU A 412 10.53 3.15 -8.05
N GLU A 413 11.51 2.87 -8.88
CA GLU A 413 12.20 1.59 -8.95
C GLU A 413 13.61 1.78 -8.40
N LEU A 414 13.95 0.99 -7.39
CA LEU A 414 15.26 0.99 -6.75
C LEU A 414 16.10 -0.13 -7.32
N THR A 415 17.33 0.19 -7.75
CA THR A 415 18.30 -0.78 -8.29
C THR A 415 19.56 -0.77 -7.43
N ALA A 416 19.99 -1.92 -6.94
CA ALA A 416 21.28 -2.07 -6.26
C ALA A 416 22.42 -1.79 -7.25
N LYS A 417 23.34 -0.90 -6.88
CA LYS A 417 24.45 -0.52 -7.76
C LYS A 417 25.44 -1.66 -7.98
N ALA A 418 26.05 -1.68 -9.15
CA ALA A 418 27.10 -2.62 -9.48
C ALA A 418 28.30 -2.50 -8.52
N GLY A 419 28.82 -3.63 -8.05
CA GLY A 419 29.94 -3.67 -7.12
C GLY A 419 29.60 -3.34 -5.66
N GLN A 420 28.32 -3.10 -5.34
CA GLN A 420 27.83 -2.98 -3.97
C GLN A 420 27.35 -4.34 -3.49
N ASP A 421 27.89 -4.81 -2.38
CA ASP A 421 27.41 -6.03 -1.70
C ASP A 421 26.38 -5.63 -0.64
N LEU A 422 25.14 -5.53 -1.08
CA LEU A 422 24.02 -5.16 -0.19
C LEU A 422 23.50 -6.41 0.55
N PRO A 423 23.16 -6.30 1.84
CA PRO A 423 22.86 -7.48 2.65
C PRO A 423 21.65 -8.30 2.15
N TYR A 424 20.69 -7.68 1.43
CA TYR A 424 19.44 -8.35 1.02
C TYR A 424 19.08 -8.13 -0.44
N LEU A 425 19.75 -7.21 -1.13
CA LEU A 425 19.47 -6.84 -2.50
C LEU A 425 20.76 -6.94 -3.34
N PRO A 426 21.08 -8.10 -3.94
CA PRO A 426 22.25 -8.28 -4.76
C PRO A 426 22.38 -7.24 -5.88
N SER A 427 23.62 -7.00 -6.30
CA SER A 427 23.95 -6.08 -7.38
C SER A 427 23.09 -6.28 -8.62
N GLY A 428 22.48 -5.21 -9.12
CA GLY A 428 21.59 -5.20 -10.27
C GLY A 428 20.16 -5.68 -10.00
N GLU A 429 19.86 -6.24 -8.83
CA GLU A 429 18.47 -6.55 -8.46
C GLU A 429 17.68 -5.27 -8.18
N LYS A 430 16.37 -5.38 -8.40
CA LYS A 430 15.43 -4.26 -8.30
C LYS A 430 14.33 -4.52 -7.30
N ILE A 431 13.84 -3.45 -6.69
CA ILE A 431 12.64 -3.45 -5.88
C ILE A 431 11.85 -2.16 -6.12
N ARG A 432 10.52 -2.22 -6.08
CA ARG A 432 9.66 -1.06 -6.25
C ARG A 432 9.23 -0.51 -4.91
N GLY A 433 9.04 0.81 -4.89
CA GLY A 433 8.61 1.52 -3.71
C GLY A 433 8.07 2.90 -4.07
N HIS A 434 7.86 3.69 -3.04
CA HIS A 434 7.52 5.10 -3.23
C HIS A 434 8.21 5.95 -2.17
N GLU A 435 8.28 7.26 -2.42
CA GLU A 435 8.74 8.25 -1.45
C GLU A 435 7.70 9.36 -1.28
N PHE A 436 7.57 9.84 -0.05
CA PHE A 436 6.79 11.02 0.29
C PHE A 436 7.38 11.66 1.55
N HIS A 437 8.30 12.64 1.39
CA HIS A 437 8.92 13.27 2.55
C HIS A 437 9.32 14.72 2.30
N TYR A 438 9.22 15.52 3.37
CA TYR A 438 9.67 16.91 3.44
C TYR A 438 11.04 17.02 4.10
N TYR A 439 11.44 16.01 4.87
CA TYR A 439 12.76 15.95 5.50
C TYR A 439 13.82 15.48 4.52
N ASP A 440 15.02 15.98 4.67
CA ASP A 440 16.20 15.52 3.95
C ASP A 440 17.39 15.42 4.90
N THR A 441 18.44 14.73 4.50
CA THR A 441 19.67 14.55 5.26
C THR A 441 20.89 14.71 4.36
N ASP A 442 22.02 15.14 4.92
CA ASP A 442 23.32 15.18 4.25
C ASP A 442 23.97 13.80 4.10
N ALA A 443 23.38 12.74 4.66
CA ALA A 443 23.85 11.35 4.60
C ALA A 443 22.80 10.40 3.97
N ASN A 444 22.30 10.73 2.77
CA ASN A 444 21.23 9.97 2.08
C ASN A 444 21.69 8.60 1.54
N GLY A 445 23.00 8.35 1.46
CA GLY A 445 23.58 7.12 0.92
C GLY A 445 23.63 7.09 -0.60
N GLU A 446 24.37 6.09 -1.13
CA GLU A 446 24.61 5.92 -2.57
C GLU A 446 24.65 4.45 -3.00
N SER A 447 24.17 3.55 -2.15
CA SER A 447 24.25 2.10 -2.42
C SER A 447 23.28 1.64 -3.49
N CYS A 448 22.22 2.41 -3.73
CA CYS A 448 21.23 2.15 -4.77
C CYS A 448 21.01 3.39 -5.63
N THR A 449 20.51 3.15 -6.84
CA THR A 449 19.93 4.19 -7.70
C THR A 449 18.42 4.03 -7.71
N ALA A 450 17.70 5.08 -7.33
CA ALA A 450 16.25 5.18 -7.50
C ALA A 450 15.93 5.87 -8.81
N GLU A 451 14.96 5.36 -9.55
CA GLU A 451 14.51 5.92 -10.83
C GLU A 451 13.00 6.10 -10.85
N LYS A 452 12.53 7.24 -11.36
CA LYS A 452 11.10 7.46 -11.61
C LYS A 452 10.63 6.62 -12.79
N PRO A 453 9.48 5.93 -12.66
CA PRO A 453 8.95 5.11 -13.76
C PRO A 453 8.54 5.93 -14.99
N VAL A 454 8.37 7.25 -14.83
CA VAL A 454 8.06 8.20 -15.91
C VAL A 454 8.94 9.43 -15.78
N GLY A 455 9.54 9.86 -16.89
CA GLY A 455 10.34 11.09 -16.96
C GLY A 455 11.84 10.92 -16.74
N GLY A 456 12.33 9.69 -16.44
CA GLY A 456 13.76 9.37 -16.41
C GLY A 456 14.59 10.06 -15.32
N ARG A 457 13.95 10.69 -14.31
CA ARG A 457 14.67 11.27 -13.18
C ARG A 457 15.17 10.17 -12.29
N SER A 458 16.46 10.19 -11.99
CA SER A 458 17.13 9.26 -11.08
C SER A 458 17.96 9.99 -10.02
N TRP A 459 18.25 9.31 -8.93
CA TRP A 459 19.11 9.80 -7.85
C TRP A 459 19.68 8.62 -7.08
N ASP A 460 20.80 8.87 -6.44
CA ASP A 460 21.42 7.91 -5.53
C ASP A 460 20.78 7.98 -4.16
N CYS A 461 20.63 6.84 -3.51
CA CYS A 461 20.05 6.71 -2.18
C CYS A 461 20.41 5.37 -1.54
N MET A 462 19.91 5.12 -0.37
CA MET A 462 20.13 3.96 0.48
C MET A 462 21.56 3.87 1.05
N VAL A 463 21.62 3.65 2.33
CA VAL A 463 22.83 3.34 3.08
C VAL A 463 22.90 1.84 3.31
N SER A 464 24.04 1.23 3.03
CA SER A 464 24.38 -0.12 3.44
C SER A 464 25.51 -0.05 4.48
N TYR A 465 25.31 -0.67 5.63
CA TYR A 465 26.31 -0.75 6.68
C TYR A 465 26.18 -2.07 7.44
N LYS A 466 27.17 -2.96 7.37
CA LYS A 466 27.07 -4.33 7.89
C LYS A 466 25.80 -5.01 7.35
N ASN A 467 24.87 -5.42 8.24
CA ASN A 467 23.58 -6.01 7.91
C ASN A 467 22.41 -5.00 7.95
N LEU A 468 22.70 -3.70 7.80
CA LEU A 468 21.71 -2.63 7.67
C LEU A 468 21.51 -2.26 6.21
N LEU A 469 20.25 -2.14 5.79
CA LEU A 469 19.83 -1.45 4.59
C LEU A 469 18.81 -0.37 5.00
N ALA A 470 19.13 0.91 4.74
CA ALA A 470 18.34 2.05 5.23
C ALA A 470 18.22 3.16 4.18
N GLY A 471 17.09 3.85 4.11
CA GLY A 471 16.87 4.99 3.22
C GLY A 471 15.47 5.57 3.31
N PHE A 472 15.19 6.63 2.54
CA PHE A 472 13.86 7.23 2.47
C PHE A 472 12.81 6.39 1.72
N PRO A 473 13.16 5.57 0.69
CA PRO A 473 12.17 4.76 0.01
C PRO A 473 11.39 3.84 0.95
N HIS A 474 10.06 3.83 0.80
CA HIS A 474 9.19 2.80 1.35
C HIS A 474 9.11 1.66 0.36
N LEU A 475 9.60 0.50 0.73
CA LEU A 475 9.71 -0.66 -0.15
C LEU A 475 8.45 -1.51 -0.10
N TYR A 476 7.94 -1.90 -1.27
CA TYR A 476 6.85 -2.85 -1.37
C TYR A 476 7.42 -4.26 -1.59
N TYR A 477 7.46 -5.06 -0.53
CA TYR A 477 8.22 -6.31 -0.51
C TYR A 477 7.73 -7.36 -1.50
N GLU A 478 6.43 -7.37 -1.80
CA GLU A 478 5.86 -8.24 -2.83
C GLU A 478 6.39 -7.95 -4.25
N SER A 479 7.00 -6.78 -4.48
CA SER A 479 7.65 -6.47 -5.77
C SER A 479 8.99 -7.20 -5.96
N ASN A 480 9.63 -7.62 -4.87
CA ASN A 480 10.79 -8.52 -4.84
C ASN A 480 10.80 -9.36 -3.55
N PRO A 481 10.02 -10.46 -3.49
CA PRO A 481 9.94 -11.31 -2.30
C PRO A 481 11.29 -11.92 -1.87
N ALA A 482 12.24 -12.04 -2.80
CA ALA A 482 13.55 -12.59 -2.51
C ALA A 482 14.37 -11.71 -1.53
N LEU A 483 14.16 -10.38 -1.54
CA LEU A 483 14.77 -9.48 -0.56
C LEU A 483 14.38 -9.89 0.86
N ILE A 484 13.09 -10.10 1.12
CA ILE A 484 12.58 -10.47 2.44
C ILE A 484 12.96 -11.89 2.84
N ARG A 485 12.99 -12.81 1.88
CA ARG A 485 13.50 -14.16 2.13
C ARG A 485 14.94 -14.10 2.65
N ARG A 486 15.84 -13.40 1.97
CA ARG A 486 17.25 -13.23 2.38
C ARG A 486 17.36 -12.54 3.74
N PHE A 487 16.53 -11.51 3.99
CA PHE A 487 16.49 -10.85 5.28
C PHE A 487 16.14 -11.83 6.42
N VAL A 488 15.10 -12.64 6.25
CA VAL A 488 14.67 -13.63 7.27
C VAL A 488 15.71 -14.76 7.41
N GLU A 489 16.31 -15.23 6.31
CA GLU A 489 17.38 -16.23 6.33
C GLU A 489 18.60 -15.72 7.11
N ARG A 490 19.00 -14.45 6.89
CA ARG A 490 20.07 -13.83 7.65
C ARG A 490 19.73 -13.66 9.14
N CYS A 491 18.48 -13.35 9.47
CA CYS A 491 18.01 -13.36 10.88
C CYS A 491 18.07 -14.75 11.53
N ARG A 492 18.08 -15.83 10.78
CA ARG A 492 18.25 -17.20 11.28
C ARG A 492 19.71 -17.57 11.48
N GLY A 493 20.65 -16.80 10.98
CA GLY A 493 22.06 -17.18 10.93
C GLY A 493 22.33 -18.28 9.90
N LEU A 494 21.53 -18.38 8.84
CA LEU A 494 21.68 -19.33 7.74
C LEU A 494 22.48 -18.75 6.57
N ASP A 495 23.37 -17.83 6.84
CA ASP A 495 24.26 -17.29 5.84
C ASP A 495 25.34 -18.31 5.51
N GLY A 496 25.21 -18.96 4.34
CA GLY A 496 26.22 -19.79 3.73
C GLY A 496 27.24 -18.94 2.98
#